data_8e3a00690bd02d2edbef997cf3086ed1
#
_entry.id   8e3a00690bd02d2edbef997cf3086ed1
#
_cell.length_a   1.000
_cell.length_b   1.000
_cell.length_c   1.000
_cell.angle_alpha   90.00
_cell.angle_beta   90.00
_cell.angle_gamma   90.00
#
_symmetry.space_group_name_H-M   'P 1'
#
loop_
_entity.id
_entity.type
_entity.pdbx_description
1 polymer ?
#
loop_
_entity_poly.entity_id
_entity_poly.type
_entity_poly.pdbx_seq_one_letter_code
_entity_poly.pdbx_strand_id
1 'polypeptide(L)'
;MVHVKKGCLDFYGGDGKGKTTASVGLAVRAAGYGLKVLFCQCMKDGSSSEVEMLKKLGIDYCCCTEKFGFFWNMTEEQKERAEHAYTHLFEDVSRRAEEDGCDLLVIDEFMSAYNHGLICQKTALHFLMNRPEGLEVVLTGRDPGEELLELADYVTEMKKVKHPYDQGVPARRGIEM
;
A
#
# COMPACT_ATOMS: atom_id res chain seq x y z
N MET A 1 22.59 -13.29 5.14
CA MET A 1 21.32 -12.49 5.09
C MET A 1 20.19 -13.47 4.81
N VAL A 2 19.05 -13.28 5.43
CA VAL A 2 17.83 -14.07 5.17
C VAL A 2 17.10 -13.40 4.04
N HIS A 3 16.65 -14.17 3.05
CA HIS A 3 15.85 -13.65 1.91
C HIS A 3 14.67 -14.56 1.63
N VAL A 4 13.63 -14.01 1.04
CA VAL A 4 12.49 -14.77 0.49
C VAL A 4 12.98 -15.47 -0.79
N LYS A 5 12.75 -16.77 -0.90
CA LYS A 5 13.16 -17.54 -2.10
C LYS A 5 12.23 -17.33 -3.29
N LYS A 6 10.94 -17.16 -3.02
CA LYS A 6 9.90 -16.87 -4.01
C LYS A 6 8.90 -15.92 -3.36
N GLY A 7 8.79 -14.71 -3.90
CA GLY A 7 7.83 -13.72 -3.47
C GLY A 7 6.47 -13.93 -4.13
N CYS A 8 5.42 -13.63 -3.39
CA CYS A 8 4.03 -13.64 -3.86
C CYS A 8 3.50 -12.22 -4.01
N LEU A 9 2.41 -12.07 -4.73
CA LEU A 9 1.60 -10.87 -4.77
C LEU A 9 0.36 -11.08 -3.91
N ASP A 10 0.29 -10.37 -2.78
CA ASP A 10 -0.82 -10.40 -1.85
C ASP A 10 -1.73 -9.22 -2.08
N PHE A 11 -3.03 -9.45 -2.13
CA PHE A 11 -4.03 -8.41 -2.13
C PHE A 11 -4.92 -8.50 -0.89
N TYR A 12 -4.93 -7.42 -0.06
CA TYR A 12 -5.83 -7.28 1.08
C TYR A 12 -6.92 -6.26 0.73
N GLY A 13 -8.09 -6.76 0.37
CA GLY A 13 -9.20 -5.98 -0.14
C GLY A 13 -10.43 -5.94 0.74
N GLY A 14 -11.47 -5.29 0.23
CA GLY A 14 -12.80 -5.28 0.81
C GLY A 14 -13.17 -4.01 1.57
N ASP A 15 -14.44 -3.96 1.98
CA ASP A 15 -15.07 -2.81 2.64
C ASP A 15 -14.94 -2.83 4.18
N GLY A 16 -14.45 -3.96 4.74
CA GLY A 16 -14.24 -4.14 6.17
C GLY A 16 -12.95 -3.50 6.67
N LYS A 17 -12.88 -3.37 7.99
CA LYS A 17 -11.69 -2.89 8.72
C LYS A 17 -10.60 -3.96 8.73
N GLY A 18 -9.33 -3.54 8.63
CA GLY A 18 -8.18 -4.40 8.93
C GLY A 18 -7.14 -4.50 7.83
N LYS A 19 -7.39 -3.99 6.62
CA LYS A 19 -6.44 -4.03 5.49
C LYS A 19 -5.06 -3.49 5.87
N THR A 20 -4.98 -2.22 6.24
CA THR A 20 -3.75 -1.58 6.74
C THR A 20 -3.18 -2.32 7.96
N THR A 21 -4.04 -2.70 8.92
CA THR A 21 -3.60 -3.41 10.14
C THR A 21 -2.94 -4.75 9.80
N ALA A 22 -3.49 -5.50 8.85
CA ALA A 22 -2.92 -6.77 8.40
C ALA A 22 -1.57 -6.55 7.70
N SER A 23 -1.48 -5.56 6.79
CA SER A 23 -0.24 -5.24 6.09
C SER A 23 0.86 -4.76 7.03
N VAL A 24 0.53 -3.92 8.03
CA VAL A 24 1.46 -3.53 9.11
C VAL A 24 1.90 -4.75 9.91
N GLY A 25 0.97 -5.64 10.27
CA GLY A 25 1.29 -6.88 10.98
C GLY A 25 2.27 -7.79 10.22
N LEU A 26 2.08 -7.93 8.90
CA LEU A 26 3.02 -8.67 8.04
C LEU A 26 4.38 -7.98 7.97
N ALA A 27 4.41 -6.65 7.80
CA ALA A 27 5.64 -5.88 7.79
C ALA A 27 6.45 -6.05 9.09
N VAL A 28 5.79 -5.99 10.25
CA VAL A 28 6.42 -6.23 11.57
C VAL A 28 6.94 -7.66 11.68
N ARG A 29 6.18 -8.66 11.23
CA ARG A 29 6.59 -10.07 11.21
C ARG A 29 7.82 -10.27 10.33
N ALA A 30 7.84 -9.70 9.14
CA ALA A 30 8.94 -9.80 8.20
C ALA A 30 10.22 -9.14 8.75
N ALA A 31 10.12 -7.92 9.27
CA ALA A 31 11.23 -7.22 9.92
C ALA A 31 11.75 -7.98 11.14
N GLY A 32 10.86 -8.57 11.96
CA GLY A 32 11.24 -9.40 13.11
C GLY A 32 11.98 -10.68 12.73
N TYR A 33 11.80 -11.18 11.52
CA TYR A 33 12.55 -12.30 10.96
C TYR A 33 13.89 -11.86 10.33
N GLY A 34 14.11 -10.58 10.14
CA GLY A 34 15.30 -10.00 9.55
C GLY A 34 15.19 -9.75 8.04
N LEU A 35 13.98 -9.76 7.47
CA LEU A 35 13.73 -9.36 6.10
C LEU A 35 13.81 -7.84 5.93
N LYS A 36 14.26 -7.39 4.76
CA LYS A 36 14.27 -5.98 4.39
C LYS A 36 12.90 -5.55 3.89
N VAL A 37 12.27 -4.61 4.60
CA VAL A 37 10.90 -4.18 4.35
C VAL A 37 10.86 -2.72 3.92
N LEU A 38 10.14 -2.43 2.84
CA LEU A 38 9.75 -1.09 2.40
C LEU A 38 8.23 -0.95 2.52
N PHE A 39 7.77 0.03 3.29
CA PHE A 39 6.35 0.31 3.51
C PHE A 39 5.98 1.67 2.92
N CYS A 40 5.14 1.66 1.89
CA CYS A 40 4.62 2.86 1.24
C CYS A 40 3.15 3.04 1.57
N GLN A 41 2.73 4.26 1.91
CA GLN A 41 1.31 4.61 2.06
C GLN A 41 0.88 5.61 1.00
N CYS A 42 -0.06 5.21 0.15
CA CYS A 42 -0.79 6.12 -0.72
C CYS A 42 -1.91 6.82 0.07
N MET A 43 -2.37 7.95 -0.44
CA MET A 43 -3.52 8.69 0.12
C MET A 43 -3.42 9.07 1.61
N LYS A 44 -2.20 9.05 2.17
CA LYS A 44 -1.90 9.42 3.55
C LYS A 44 -0.68 10.34 3.59
N ASP A 45 -0.62 11.22 4.59
CA ASP A 45 0.41 12.26 4.72
C ASP A 45 1.51 11.92 5.74
N GLY A 46 1.61 10.66 6.14
CA GLY A 46 2.59 10.18 7.11
C GLY A 46 2.22 10.46 8.58
N SER A 47 1.01 10.95 8.86
CA SER A 47 0.54 11.21 10.23
C SER A 47 -0.12 10.00 10.90
N SER A 48 -0.21 8.87 10.23
CA SER A 48 -0.79 7.63 10.78
C SER A 48 0.03 7.12 11.97
N SER A 49 -0.67 6.61 12.98
CA SER A 49 -0.07 6.21 14.26
C SER A 49 0.98 5.11 14.15
N GLU A 50 0.88 4.23 13.15
CA GLU A 50 1.82 3.13 12.90
C GLU A 50 3.20 3.59 12.42
N VAL A 51 3.31 4.76 11.77
CA VAL A 51 4.53 5.25 11.09
C VAL A 51 5.73 5.31 12.03
N GLU A 52 5.54 5.85 13.23
CA GLU A 52 6.58 5.94 14.25
C GLU A 52 7.14 4.56 14.64
N MET A 53 6.26 3.56 14.74
CA MET A 53 6.67 2.20 15.11
C MET A 53 7.34 1.48 13.95
N LEU A 54 6.87 1.66 12.72
CA LEU A 54 7.54 1.11 11.53
C LEU A 54 9.00 1.60 11.46
N LYS A 55 9.23 2.91 11.63
CA LYS A 55 10.59 3.49 11.65
C LYS A 55 11.46 2.95 12.79
N LYS A 56 10.91 2.81 14.01
CA LYS A 56 11.63 2.23 15.16
C LYS A 56 12.05 0.78 14.94
N LEU A 57 11.29 0.03 14.16
CA LEU A 57 11.59 -1.35 13.78
C LEU A 57 12.56 -1.47 12.60
N GLY A 58 13.07 -0.34 12.08
CA GLY A 58 13.99 -0.33 10.94
C GLY A 58 13.30 -0.62 9.60
N ILE A 59 11.98 -0.48 9.54
CA ILE A 59 11.20 -0.58 8.30
C ILE A 59 11.31 0.74 7.56
N ASP A 60 11.79 0.71 6.32
CA ASP A 60 11.83 1.88 5.45
C ASP A 60 10.40 2.33 5.13
N TYR A 61 10.13 3.62 5.33
CA TYR A 61 8.81 4.19 5.16
C TYR A 61 8.81 5.33 4.15
N CYS A 62 7.79 5.39 3.30
CA CYS A 62 7.54 6.51 2.40
C CYS A 62 6.04 6.76 2.19
N CYS A 63 5.71 7.98 1.81
CA CYS A 63 4.37 8.40 1.41
C CYS A 63 4.49 9.64 0.50
N CYS A 64 3.40 10.02 -0.15
CA CYS A 64 3.35 11.30 -0.85
C CYS A 64 3.37 12.44 0.16
N THR A 65 4.33 13.34 0.03
CA THR A 65 4.47 14.51 0.93
C THR A 65 3.58 15.69 0.54
N GLU A 66 3.09 15.71 -0.71
CA GLU A 66 2.15 16.72 -1.15
C GLU A 66 0.74 16.42 -0.65
N LYS A 67 0.02 17.49 -0.27
CA LYS A 67 -1.35 17.39 0.24
C LYS A 67 -2.33 17.81 -0.83
N PHE A 68 -3.06 16.85 -1.36
CA PHE A 68 -4.06 17.09 -2.41
C PHE A 68 -5.50 17.15 -1.89
N GLY A 69 -5.74 16.71 -0.65
CA GLY A 69 -7.09 16.58 -0.10
C GLY A 69 -7.84 15.36 -0.66
N PHE A 70 -9.17 15.42 -0.62
CA PHE A 70 -10.00 14.34 -1.15
C PHE A 70 -10.13 14.46 -2.67
N PHE A 71 -9.95 13.37 -3.39
CA PHE A 71 -10.00 13.30 -4.87
C PHE A 71 -11.24 14.00 -5.47
N TRP A 72 -12.40 13.82 -4.85
CA TRP A 72 -13.67 14.39 -5.31
C TRP A 72 -13.72 15.93 -5.27
N ASN A 73 -12.84 16.55 -4.50
CA ASN A 73 -12.77 18.00 -4.32
C ASN A 73 -11.62 18.64 -5.12
N MET A 74 -10.82 17.84 -5.84
CA MET A 74 -9.69 18.32 -6.62
C MET A 74 -10.15 19.00 -7.90
N THR A 75 -9.50 20.11 -8.26
CA THR A 75 -9.56 20.69 -9.61
C THR A 75 -8.81 19.79 -10.59
N GLU A 76 -9.02 19.95 -11.90
CA GLU A 76 -8.28 19.16 -12.91
C GLU A 76 -6.76 19.38 -12.79
N GLU A 77 -6.30 20.61 -12.59
CA GLU A 77 -4.89 20.91 -12.33
C GLU A 77 -4.35 20.19 -11.09
N GLN A 78 -5.14 20.08 -10.03
CA GLN A 78 -4.76 19.33 -8.83
C GLN A 78 -4.72 17.82 -9.10
N LYS A 79 -5.61 17.28 -9.93
CA LYS A 79 -5.59 15.87 -10.34
C LYS A 79 -4.35 15.53 -11.14
N GLU A 80 -3.99 16.36 -12.13
CA GLU A 80 -2.78 16.20 -12.93
C GLU A 80 -1.51 16.21 -12.04
N ARG A 81 -1.43 17.14 -11.09
CA ARG A 81 -0.32 17.19 -10.14
C ARG A 81 -0.31 15.97 -9.22
N ALA A 82 -1.47 15.51 -8.77
CA ALA A 82 -1.58 14.33 -7.93
C ALA A 82 -1.18 13.07 -8.70
N GLU A 83 -1.63 12.90 -9.95
CA GLU A 83 -1.22 11.82 -10.84
C GLU A 83 0.31 11.78 -10.98
N HIS A 84 0.93 12.92 -11.28
CA HIS A 84 2.37 13.00 -11.39
C HIS A 84 3.08 12.61 -10.08
N ALA A 85 2.62 13.13 -8.95
CA ALA A 85 3.24 12.87 -7.65
C ALA A 85 3.09 11.40 -7.21
N TYR A 86 1.92 10.79 -7.38
CA TYR A 86 1.69 9.39 -7.00
C TYR A 86 2.32 8.40 -7.98
N THR A 87 2.35 8.72 -9.28
CA THR A 87 3.08 7.90 -10.26
C THR A 87 4.58 7.92 -9.95
N HIS A 88 5.15 9.08 -9.66
CA HIS A 88 6.55 9.20 -9.27
C HIS A 88 6.85 8.47 -7.95
N LEU A 89 5.95 8.56 -6.95
CA LEU A 89 6.08 7.79 -5.70
C LEU A 89 6.11 6.29 -5.99
N PHE A 90 5.20 5.81 -6.84
CA PHE A 90 5.15 4.39 -7.21
C PHE A 90 6.42 3.94 -7.95
N GLU A 91 6.91 4.74 -8.90
CA GLU A 91 8.16 4.47 -9.62
C GLU A 91 9.36 4.43 -8.67
N ASP A 92 9.44 5.37 -7.72
CA ASP A 92 10.54 5.41 -6.74
C ASP A 92 10.52 4.19 -5.81
N VAL A 93 9.36 3.79 -5.29
CA VAL A 93 9.29 2.62 -4.40
C VAL A 93 9.54 1.32 -5.16
N SER A 94 9.09 1.21 -6.40
CA SER A 94 9.36 0.05 -7.27
C SER A 94 10.85 -0.09 -7.54
N ARG A 95 11.50 0.99 -7.96
CA ARG A 95 12.94 1.05 -8.19
C ARG A 95 13.74 0.71 -6.91
N ARG A 96 13.38 1.31 -5.77
CA ARG A 96 14.03 1.02 -4.47
C ARG A 96 13.84 -0.43 -4.05
N ALA A 97 12.66 -1.01 -4.27
CA ALA A 97 12.42 -2.41 -3.96
C ALA A 97 13.36 -3.34 -4.75
N GLU A 98 13.64 -3.01 -6.00
CA GLU A 98 14.56 -3.76 -6.87
C GLU A 98 16.04 -3.50 -6.53
N GLU A 99 16.47 -2.23 -6.57
CA GLU A 99 17.88 -1.84 -6.42
C GLU A 99 18.42 -2.10 -5.01
N ASP A 100 17.62 -1.84 -3.99
CA ASP A 100 18.01 -2.03 -2.60
C ASP A 100 17.85 -3.49 -2.14
N GLY A 101 17.26 -4.36 -2.97
CA GLY A 101 17.04 -5.78 -2.65
C GLY A 101 16.08 -5.96 -1.47
N CYS A 102 14.90 -5.34 -1.55
CA CYS A 102 13.84 -5.56 -0.56
C CYS A 102 13.30 -6.99 -0.66
N ASP A 103 12.92 -7.56 0.48
CA ASP A 103 12.25 -8.85 0.57
C ASP A 103 10.72 -8.68 0.60
N LEU A 104 10.24 -7.54 1.14
CA LEU A 104 8.82 -7.20 1.23
C LEU A 104 8.59 -5.73 0.86
N LEU A 105 7.73 -5.49 -0.12
CA LEU A 105 7.18 -4.19 -0.46
C LEU A 105 5.69 -4.16 -0.09
N VAL A 106 5.30 -3.26 0.80
CA VAL A 106 3.89 -2.97 1.09
C VAL A 106 3.50 -1.65 0.46
N ILE A 107 2.40 -1.63 -0.31
CA ILE A 107 1.79 -0.39 -0.83
C ILE A 107 0.36 -0.30 -0.29
N ASP A 108 0.24 0.38 0.84
CA ASP A 108 -1.04 0.58 1.52
C ASP A 108 -1.88 1.67 0.82
N GLU A 109 -3.20 1.48 0.75
CA GLU A 109 -4.16 2.31 -0.01
C GLU A 109 -3.83 2.43 -1.51
N PHE A 110 -3.13 1.43 -2.07
CA PHE A 110 -2.77 1.37 -3.48
C PHE A 110 -4.00 1.50 -4.39
N MET A 111 -5.07 0.75 -4.09
CA MET A 111 -6.25 0.73 -4.95
C MET A 111 -6.96 2.08 -5.03
N SER A 112 -6.91 2.89 -3.97
CA SER A 112 -7.46 4.25 -4.03
C SER A 112 -6.73 5.11 -5.06
N ALA A 113 -5.40 5.06 -5.10
CA ALA A 113 -4.61 5.80 -6.08
C ALA A 113 -4.74 5.21 -7.50
N TYR A 114 -4.72 3.89 -7.62
CA TYR A 114 -4.81 3.17 -8.89
C TYR A 114 -6.17 3.39 -9.59
N ASN A 115 -7.29 3.19 -8.86
CA ASN A 115 -8.64 3.30 -9.42
C ASN A 115 -9.01 4.73 -9.83
N HIS A 116 -8.41 5.74 -9.17
CA HIS A 116 -8.62 7.15 -9.52
C HIS A 116 -7.65 7.65 -10.61
N GLY A 117 -6.81 6.76 -11.17
CA GLY A 117 -5.84 7.12 -12.20
C GLY A 117 -4.68 8.00 -11.70
N LEU A 118 -4.46 8.04 -10.37
CA LEU A 118 -3.35 8.78 -9.78
C LEU A 118 -2.01 8.03 -9.90
N ILE A 119 -2.06 6.71 -10.12
CA ILE A 119 -0.90 5.90 -10.49
C ILE A 119 -1.11 5.43 -11.92
N CYS A 120 -0.11 5.61 -12.77
CA CYS A 120 -0.14 5.11 -14.15
C CYS A 120 -0.35 3.59 -14.14
N GLN A 121 -1.52 3.12 -14.57
CA GLN A 121 -1.92 1.71 -14.53
C GLN A 121 -0.94 0.82 -15.31
N LYS A 122 -0.48 1.29 -16.48
CA LYS A 122 0.48 0.53 -17.30
C LYS A 122 1.81 0.33 -16.57
N THR A 123 2.32 1.37 -15.92
CA THR A 123 3.55 1.30 -15.12
C THR A 123 3.38 0.34 -13.95
N ALA A 124 2.25 0.42 -13.25
CA ALA A 124 1.96 -0.45 -12.12
C ALA A 124 1.87 -1.93 -12.53
N LEU A 125 1.09 -2.24 -13.55
CA LEU A 125 0.96 -3.61 -14.06
C LEU A 125 2.30 -4.15 -14.58
N HIS A 126 3.08 -3.32 -15.30
CA HIS A 126 4.39 -3.73 -15.77
C HIS A 126 5.33 -4.14 -14.63
N PHE A 127 5.42 -3.34 -13.58
CA PHE A 127 6.21 -3.68 -12.39
C PHE A 127 5.72 -4.97 -11.72
N LEU A 128 4.41 -5.07 -11.44
CA LEU A 128 3.84 -6.23 -10.75
C LEU A 128 4.06 -7.55 -11.53
N MET A 129 4.00 -7.51 -12.85
CA MET A 129 4.25 -8.68 -13.72
C MET A 129 5.73 -9.06 -13.80
N ASN A 130 6.64 -8.10 -13.68
CA ASN A 130 8.08 -8.29 -13.88
C ASN A 130 8.89 -8.12 -12.58
N ARG A 131 8.23 -8.08 -11.42
CA ARG A 131 8.90 -7.92 -10.12
C ARG A 131 9.96 -8.99 -9.88
N PRO A 132 11.02 -8.68 -9.11
CA PRO A 132 12.01 -9.69 -8.74
C PRO A 132 11.38 -10.94 -8.13
N GLU A 133 11.89 -12.12 -8.49
CA GLU A 133 11.32 -13.41 -8.05
C GLU A 133 11.25 -13.55 -6.53
N GLY A 134 12.20 -12.96 -5.80
CA GLY A 134 12.24 -12.99 -4.32
C GLY A 134 11.47 -11.86 -3.64
N LEU A 135 10.83 -10.96 -4.38
CA LEU A 135 10.11 -9.83 -3.80
C LEU A 135 8.65 -10.20 -3.50
N GLU A 136 8.29 -10.22 -2.21
CA GLU A 136 6.91 -10.24 -1.74
C GLU A 136 6.30 -8.84 -1.90
N VAL A 137 5.12 -8.74 -2.50
CA VAL A 137 4.41 -7.47 -2.67
C VAL A 137 3.02 -7.57 -2.05
N VAL A 138 2.68 -6.60 -1.21
CA VAL A 138 1.34 -6.48 -0.60
C VAL A 138 0.68 -5.20 -1.06
N LEU A 139 -0.47 -5.33 -1.68
CA LEU A 139 -1.34 -4.23 -2.07
C LEU A 139 -2.57 -4.19 -1.18
N THR A 140 -3.00 -3.01 -0.75
CA THR A 140 -4.25 -2.88 -0.01
C THR A 140 -5.22 -1.91 -0.67
N GLY A 141 -6.50 -2.09 -0.42
CA GLY A 141 -7.53 -1.15 -0.84
C GLY A 141 -8.88 -1.79 -1.14
N ARG A 142 -9.69 -1.09 -1.94
CA ARG A 142 -11.04 -1.54 -2.31
C ARG A 142 -11.14 -1.66 -3.82
N ASP A 143 -12.07 -2.50 -4.26
CA ASP A 143 -12.51 -2.61 -5.65
C ASP A 143 -11.33 -2.86 -6.63
N PRO A 144 -10.56 -3.96 -6.47
CA PRO A 144 -9.49 -4.32 -7.41
C PRO A 144 -10.07 -4.67 -8.77
N GLY A 145 -9.40 -4.24 -9.85
CA GLY A 145 -9.72 -4.69 -11.20
C GLY A 145 -9.42 -6.19 -11.39
N GLU A 146 -10.09 -6.83 -12.34
CA GLU A 146 -9.90 -8.28 -12.65
C GLU A 146 -8.43 -8.57 -12.97
N GLU A 147 -7.76 -7.68 -13.70
CA GLU A 147 -6.35 -7.85 -14.08
C GLU A 147 -5.39 -7.94 -12.88
N LEU A 148 -5.70 -7.24 -11.77
CA LEU A 148 -4.91 -7.33 -10.54
C LEU A 148 -5.23 -8.60 -9.74
N LEU A 149 -6.50 -9.01 -9.75
CA LEU A 149 -6.93 -10.25 -9.10
C LEU A 149 -6.33 -11.48 -9.78
N GLU A 150 -6.22 -11.48 -11.12
CA GLU A 150 -5.59 -12.55 -11.90
C GLU A 150 -4.08 -12.64 -11.65
N LEU A 151 -3.42 -11.51 -11.39
CA LEU A 151 -1.98 -11.47 -11.07
C LEU A 151 -1.68 -11.87 -9.63
N ALA A 152 -2.63 -11.73 -8.72
CA ALA A 152 -2.41 -11.96 -7.29
C ALA A 152 -2.31 -13.46 -6.98
N ASP A 153 -1.30 -13.83 -6.17
CA ASP A 153 -1.14 -15.18 -5.63
C ASP A 153 -2.07 -15.40 -4.42
N TYR A 154 -2.30 -14.34 -3.61
CA TYR A 154 -3.22 -14.33 -2.48
C TYR A 154 -4.22 -13.18 -2.62
N VAL A 155 -5.49 -13.50 -2.47
CA VAL A 155 -6.57 -12.51 -2.39
C VAL A 155 -7.35 -12.72 -1.10
N THR A 156 -7.29 -11.75 -0.21
CA THR A 156 -8.01 -11.77 1.07
C THR A 156 -9.04 -10.65 1.12
N GLU A 157 -10.31 -11.00 1.26
CA GLU A 157 -11.38 -10.04 1.41
C GLU A 157 -11.72 -9.81 2.88
N MET A 158 -11.60 -8.56 3.34
CA MET A 158 -12.07 -8.11 4.64
C MET A 158 -13.48 -7.55 4.50
N LYS A 159 -14.46 -8.39 4.76
CA LYS A 159 -15.89 -8.05 4.61
C LYS A 159 -16.43 -7.30 5.81
N LYS A 160 -17.13 -6.19 5.56
CA LYS A 160 -17.87 -5.45 6.58
C LYS A 160 -19.16 -6.18 6.97
N VAL A 161 -19.09 -7.02 7.98
CA VAL A 161 -20.30 -7.66 8.56
C VAL A 161 -21.02 -6.69 9.49
N LYS A 162 -20.25 -5.88 10.24
CA LYS A 162 -20.75 -4.83 11.16
C LYS A 162 -19.67 -3.78 11.33
N HIS A 163 -20.02 -2.51 11.32
CA HIS A 163 -19.05 -1.43 11.48
C HIS A 163 -19.59 -0.32 12.38
N PRO A 164 -18.84 0.14 13.41
CA PRO A 164 -19.29 1.22 14.30
C PRO A 164 -19.62 2.54 13.59
N TYR A 165 -18.97 2.81 12.45
CA TYR A 165 -19.24 3.98 11.63
C TYR A 165 -20.72 4.07 11.19
N ASP A 166 -21.36 2.93 10.91
CA ASP A 166 -22.76 2.86 10.55
C ASP A 166 -23.70 3.28 11.72
N GLN A 167 -23.14 3.37 12.92
CA GLN A 167 -23.81 3.85 14.13
C GLN A 167 -23.33 5.25 14.57
N GLY A 168 -22.61 5.97 13.68
CA GLY A 168 -22.11 7.32 13.94
C GLY A 168 -20.83 7.40 14.79
N VAL A 169 -20.15 6.28 15.05
CA VAL A 169 -18.87 6.30 15.77
C VAL A 169 -17.75 6.68 14.82
N PRO A 170 -17.08 7.84 15.01
CA PRO A 170 -15.99 8.28 14.15
C PRO A 170 -14.74 7.42 14.32
N ALA A 171 -13.79 7.55 13.39
CA ALA A 171 -12.48 6.92 13.50
C ALA A 171 -11.72 7.44 14.72
N ARG A 172 -11.07 6.53 15.47
CA ARG A 172 -10.36 6.83 16.71
C ARG A 172 -8.86 6.73 16.50
N ARG A 173 -8.14 7.68 17.09
CA ARG A 173 -6.68 7.72 17.01
C ARG A 173 -6.06 6.48 17.69
N GLY A 174 -5.09 5.86 17.03
CA GLY A 174 -4.43 4.64 17.51
C GLY A 174 -5.23 3.35 17.33
N ILE A 175 -6.49 3.43 16.80
CA ILE A 175 -7.34 2.27 16.51
C ILE A 175 -7.69 2.18 15.02
N GLU A 176 -8.21 3.24 14.44
CA GLU A 176 -8.49 3.34 13.00
C GLU A 176 -7.55 4.30 12.26
N MET A 177 -6.84 5.16 13.01
CA MET A 177 -5.91 6.16 12.48
C MET A 177 -4.58 6.15 13.23
#